data_522bce75fd0faa40609c795b2117cf17
#
_entry.id   522bce75fd0faa40609c795b2117cf17
#
_cell.length_a   1.000
_cell.length_b   1.000
_cell.length_c   1.000
_cell.angle_alpha   90.00
_cell.angle_beta   90.00
_cell.angle_gamma   90.00
#
_symmetry.space_group_name_H-M   'P 1'
#
loop_
_entity.id
_entity.type
_entity.pdbx_description
1 polymer ?
#
loop_
_entity_poly.entity_id
_entity_poly.type
_entity_poly.pdbx_seq_one_letter_code
_entity_poly.pdbx_strand_id
1 'polypeptide(L)'
;MLSGTSGFSGFTSAFVIGTTSCSDSFLDEKMYSSYGPEVSDVNAKLVGLHRQYAAIWGMSSQQGFVGCWQVGTDVGAPGDTQGVEVPFYRYQELNAENAGVSFLWEKLYELINSANQIIASQAEGGDAAATAEAMFFRAYAYNMLVTLWGDVPLVTESTSIPRTDYTRNAVAEVDGVIDSDLVYAMSNLPVVGAAKNESRINQDMARQLAGEAYLRMGMRDASYFKKAEDAVTPIITGGKYELISARYGKYAAEPGDYYHDMFRWGNQRRSQGNMEAIWTFEMEYNRDVNGGTIDNPQQRRNWVPAFHKLDGMVNADSIGGRGNGRLRISNFVKYGLYEKGDIRNSNYNIRRVMWYNKLGFSKEVGIDAKGFLVDKDKGVRNVTLKTGDQVIPHEGDSLNVFYPHPTKWGAYDETDDFGYAVVKDWPVMRLGETYLLRAEARFRQGNTQGAADDINVLRDRAFKDYRAVAPGAGKVTADQIDIDFILDERARELISEENRRMTLVRTNTLAERIKLNGDMEPAAPSNKVITGFDANIHTLLPIPLTEIQLNKDGDLKQNPGY
;
A
#
# COMPACT_ATOMS: atom_id res chain seq x y z
N MET A 1 23.56 90.35 -0.73
CA MET A 1 22.62 91.51 -0.80
C MET A 1 21.21 90.93 -0.75
N LEU A 2 20.42 91.41 0.22
CA LEU A 2 18.97 91.43 0.33
C LEU A 2 18.24 90.08 0.26
N SER A 3 17.78 89.52 1.41
CA SER A 3 16.66 89.90 2.29
C SER A 3 15.28 89.72 1.65
N GLY A 4 14.49 88.82 2.23
CA GLY A 4 13.06 88.73 1.97
C GLY A 4 12.44 87.61 2.84
N THR A 5 11.99 88.03 4.01
CA THR A 5 11.19 87.33 4.99
C THR A 5 9.76 87.19 4.49
N SER A 6 9.06 86.10 4.76
CA SER A 6 7.74 85.99 5.38
C SER A 6 7.13 84.59 5.12
N GLY A 7 6.69 84.04 6.13
CA GLY A 7 5.36 83.83 6.58
C GLY A 7 5.04 82.34 6.79
N PHE A 8 5.20 81.90 8.00
CA PHE A 8 4.67 80.60 8.46
C PHE A 8 3.18 80.74 8.76
N SER A 9 2.36 79.95 8.06
CA SER A 9 1.01 79.65 8.48
C SER A 9 0.91 78.14 8.70
N GLY A 10 0.75 77.77 9.99
CA GLY A 10 0.64 76.36 10.37
C GLY A 10 -0.71 75.77 9.92
N PHE A 11 -0.62 74.63 9.28
CA PHE A 11 -1.75 73.71 9.19
C PHE A 11 -1.42 72.49 10.05
N THR A 12 -2.08 72.37 11.18
CA THR A 12 -2.16 71.16 11.98
C THR A 12 -3.12 70.19 11.31
N SER A 13 -2.59 69.23 10.55
CA SER A 13 -3.36 68.09 10.11
C SER A 13 -3.39 67.05 11.21
N ALA A 14 -4.54 66.87 11.82
CA ALA A 14 -4.78 65.77 12.75
C ALA A 14 -4.80 64.46 11.94
N PHE A 15 -3.79 63.59 12.15
CA PHE A 15 -3.78 62.24 11.66
C PHE A 15 -4.75 61.42 12.52
N VAL A 16 -5.93 61.10 12.01
CA VAL A 16 -6.84 60.13 12.58
C VAL A 16 -6.27 58.77 12.16
N ILE A 17 -5.60 58.08 13.07
CA ILE A 17 -5.24 56.67 12.94
C ILE A 17 -6.55 55.88 13.09
N GLY A 18 -7.16 55.54 11.95
CA GLY A 18 -8.23 54.57 11.91
C GLY A 18 -7.65 53.21 12.21
N THR A 19 -7.89 52.69 13.43
CA THR A 19 -7.71 51.28 13.72
C THR A 19 -8.77 50.53 12.95
N THR A 20 -8.41 50.05 11.74
CA THR A 20 -9.16 48.99 11.09
C THR A 20 -8.94 47.73 11.95
N SER A 21 -9.92 47.40 12.76
CA SER A 21 -10.05 46.11 13.37
C SER A 21 -9.97 45.06 12.26
N CYS A 22 -8.94 44.23 12.25
CA CYS A 22 -8.96 43.01 11.47
C CYS A 22 -10.21 42.23 11.90
N SER A 23 -11.09 41.91 10.97
CA SER A 23 -12.25 41.09 11.26
C SER A 23 -11.77 39.73 11.79
N ASP A 24 -12.42 39.21 12.81
CA ASP A 24 -12.13 37.90 13.40
C ASP A 24 -12.07 36.77 12.35
N SER A 25 -12.69 36.96 11.20
CA SER A 25 -12.67 36.02 10.06
C SER A 25 -11.29 35.83 9.40
N PHE A 26 -10.29 36.71 9.68
CA PHE A 26 -8.92 36.51 9.17
C PHE A 26 -8.15 35.47 10.00
N LEU A 27 -8.59 35.17 11.22
CA LEU A 27 -8.01 34.17 12.13
C LEU A 27 -8.75 32.84 12.06
N ASP A 28 -9.83 32.74 11.29
CA ASP A 28 -10.52 31.48 11.03
C ASP A 28 -9.65 30.61 10.14
N GLU A 29 -8.96 29.68 10.76
CA GLU A 29 -8.16 28.66 10.10
C GLU A 29 -9.10 27.74 9.32
N LYS A 30 -9.20 27.94 8.00
CA LYS A 30 -9.93 27.03 7.14
C LYS A 30 -9.10 25.77 6.98
N MET A 31 -9.39 24.76 7.78
CA MET A 31 -8.82 23.44 7.62
C MET A 31 -9.37 22.80 6.35
N TYR A 32 -8.63 22.91 5.24
CA TYR A 32 -9.01 22.28 3.96
C TYR A 32 -8.83 20.76 3.94
N SER A 33 -8.24 20.18 4.99
CA SER A 33 -7.96 18.74 5.12
C SER A 33 -8.88 18.00 6.09
N SER A 34 -9.67 18.70 6.89
CA SER A 34 -10.71 18.12 7.74
C SER A 34 -12.03 18.84 7.49
N TYR A 35 -13.12 18.07 7.40
CA TYR A 35 -14.45 18.67 7.29
C TYR A 35 -14.83 19.27 8.64
N GLY A 36 -15.02 20.60 8.69
CA GLY A 36 -15.55 21.28 9.86
C GLY A 36 -16.99 20.85 10.16
N PRO A 37 -17.50 21.14 11.39
CA PRO A 37 -18.87 20.79 11.77
C PRO A 37 -19.95 21.41 10.89
N GLU A 38 -19.61 22.44 10.10
CA GLU A 38 -20.53 23.09 9.15
C GLU A 38 -20.75 22.28 7.86
N VAL A 39 -19.94 21.23 7.56
CA VAL A 39 -20.19 20.37 6.40
C VAL A 39 -21.34 19.41 6.74
N SER A 40 -22.55 19.77 6.29
CA SER A 40 -23.76 18.97 6.52
C SER A 40 -23.88 17.76 5.59
N ASP A 41 -23.18 17.77 4.44
CA ASP A 41 -23.26 16.66 3.46
C ASP A 41 -22.47 15.43 3.93
N VAL A 42 -23.18 14.42 4.35
CA VAL A 42 -22.63 13.14 4.79
C VAL A 42 -21.81 12.46 3.68
N ASN A 43 -22.21 12.59 2.40
CA ASN A 43 -21.44 12.03 1.29
C ASN A 43 -20.06 12.70 1.15
N ALA A 44 -19.97 14.01 1.34
CA ALA A 44 -18.68 14.70 1.33
C ALA A 44 -17.77 14.21 2.47
N LYS A 45 -18.32 13.99 3.67
CA LYS A 45 -17.58 13.43 4.80
C LYS A 45 -17.10 12.00 4.51
N LEU A 46 -17.93 11.16 3.91
CA LEU A 46 -17.56 9.79 3.51
C LEU A 46 -16.44 9.80 2.45
N VAL A 47 -16.51 10.67 1.45
CA VAL A 47 -15.40 10.86 0.49
C VAL A 47 -14.12 11.27 1.21
N GLY A 48 -14.23 12.07 2.29
CA GLY A 48 -13.11 12.40 3.16
C GLY A 48 -12.42 11.19 3.77
N LEU A 49 -13.18 10.18 4.22
CA LEU A 49 -12.61 8.91 4.73
C LEU A 49 -11.80 8.17 3.65
N HIS A 50 -12.32 8.10 2.42
CA HIS A 50 -11.57 7.50 1.30
C HIS A 50 -10.26 8.24 1.03
N ARG A 51 -10.26 9.58 1.11
CA ARG A 51 -9.04 10.36 0.94
C ARG A 51 -8.03 10.14 2.07
N GLN A 52 -8.49 10.05 3.32
CA GLN A 52 -7.63 9.72 4.47
C GLN A 52 -7.05 8.31 4.33
N TYR A 53 -7.85 7.34 3.91
CA TYR A 53 -7.38 6.00 3.57
C TYR A 53 -6.28 6.04 2.49
N ALA A 54 -6.49 6.79 1.42
CA ALA A 54 -5.52 6.94 0.34
C ALA A 54 -4.20 7.56 0.83
N ALA A 55 -4.25 8.50 1.78
CA ALA A 55 -3.04 9.09 2.39
C ALA A 55 -2.20 8.04 3.12
N ILE A 56 -2.83 7.11 3.83
CA ILE A 56 -2.16 5.97 4.48
C ILE A 56 -1.40 5.13 3.45
N TRP A 57 -1.99 4.87 2.28
CA TRP A 57 -1.45 4.00 1.24
C TRP A 57 -0.57 4.70 0.20
N GLY A 58 -0.10 5.90 0.47
CA GLY A 58 0.94 6.53 -0.33
C GLY A 58 0.51 7.66 -1.23
N MET A 59 -0.64 8.28 -0.99
CA MET A 59 -0.95 9.59 -1.56
C MET A 59 -0.30 10.70 -0.72
N SER A 60 0.95 10.51 -0.36
CA SER A 60 1.77 11.51 0.31
C SER A 60 2.99 11.85 -0.55
N SER A 61 3.62 12.98 -0.28
CA SER A 61 4.88 13.36 -0.92
C SER A 61 6.06 12.45 -0.52
N GLN A 62 5.92 11.66 0.54
CA GLN A 62 6.98 10.82 1.12
C GLN A 62 6.87 9.37 0.60
N GLN A 63 7.72 9.02 -0.36
CA GLN A 63 7.75 7.67 -0.93
C GLN A 63 8.16 6.61 0.10
N GLY A 64 9.06 6.95 1.02
CA GLY A 64 9.56 6.05 2.05
C GLY A 64 8.50 5.55 3.03
N PHE A 65 7.42 6.30 3.27
CA PHE A 65 6.35 5.85 4.17
C PHE A 65 5.70 4.54 3.71
N VAL A 66 5.44 4.39 2.41
CA VAL A 66 4.95 3.14 1.84
C VAL A 66 5.99 2.03 1.96
N GLY A 67 7.27 2.38 1.90
CA GLY A 67 8.39 1.47 2.07
C GLY A 67 8.40 0.77 3.42
N CYS A 68 7.99 1.44 4.50
CA CYS A 68 7.98 0.88 5.85
C CYS A 68 7.15 -0.41 6.01
N TRP A 69 6.16 -0.65 5.14
CA TRP A 69 5.27 -1.81 5.21
C TRP A 69 5.82 -3.06 4.52
N GLN A 70 6.81 -2.88 3.68
CA GLN A 70 7.33 -3.92 2.78
C GLN A 70 8.80 -4.23 3.04
N VAL A 71 9.61 -3.19 3.32
CA VAL A 71 11.04 -3.37 3.50
C VAL A 71 11.36 -4.14 4.77
N GLY A 72 12.39 -4.97 4.73
CA GLY A 72 12.79 -5.79 5.89
C GLY A 72 11.80 -6.90 6.22
N THR A 73 10.97 -7.32 5.25
CA THR A 73 10.14 -8.52 5.29
C THR A 73 10.77 -9.61 4.41
N ASP A 74 10.13 -10.77 4.33
CA ASP A 74 10.58 -11.85 3.42
C ASP A 74 10.51 -11.45 1.94
N VAL A 75 9.63 -10.53 1.55
CA VAL A 75 9.41 -10.15 0.15
C VAL A 75 10.11 -8.86 -0.27
N GLY A 76 10.37 -7.95 0.67
CA GLY A 76 10.83 -6.59 0.38
C GLY A 76 12.25 -6.31 0.87
N ALA A 77 13.13 -5.92 -0.04
CA ALA A 77 14.51 -5.49 0.21
C ALA A 77 14.68 -3.99 -0.09
N PRO A 78 15.63 -3.30 0.60
CA PRO A 78 15.87 -1.88 0.36
C PRO A 78 16.46 -1.61 -1.02
N GLY A 79 15.94 -0.59 -1.69
CA GLY A 79 16.51 0.00 -2.92
C GLY A 79 17.21 1.32 -2.63
N ASP A 80 16.91 2.36 -3.40
CA ASP A 80 17.35 3.73 -3.17
C ASP A 80 16.42 4.42 -2.14
N THR A 81 16.65 4.14 -0.85
CA THR A 81 15.80 4.56 0.27
C THR A 81 15.82 6.07 0.50
N GLN A 82 14.74 6.59 1.12
CA GLN A 82 14.63 8.01 1.50
C GLN A 82 15.07 8.29 2.96
N GLY A 83 15.34 7.25 3.73
CA GLY A 83 15.79 7.36 5.11
C GLY A 83 14.75 6.91 6.14
N VAL A 84 13.50 7.30 6.00
CA VAL A 84 12.42 6.97 6.95
C VAL A 84 12.15 5.47 7.07
N GLU A 85 12.33 4.71 5.98
CA GLU A 85 12.18 3.26 5.92
C GLU A 85 13.45 2.50 6.34
N VAL A 86 14.59 3.17 6.52
CA VAL A 86 15.87 2.52 6.89
C VAL A 86 15.78 1.73 8.18
N PRO A 87 15.18 2.24 9.28
CA PRO A 87 15.04 1.50 10.53
C PRO A 87 14.19 0.23 10.41
N PHE A 88 13.37 0.09 9.37
CA PHE A 88 12.55 -1.11 9.16
C PHE A 88 13.32 -2.28 8.53
N TYR A 89 14.60 -2.11 8.20
CA TYR A 89 15.52 -3.19 7.85
C TYR A 89 16.83 -3.15 8.64
N ARG A 90 17.15 -2.01 9.27
CA ARG A 90 18.16 -1.88 10.32
C ARG A 90 17.45 -1.71 11.65
N TYR A 91 16.88 -2.78 12.12
CA TYR A 91 15.93 -2.76 13.23
C TYR A 91 16.50 -2.17 14.52
N GLN A 92 17.82 -2.26 14.73
CA GLN A 92 18.48 -1.60 15.87
C GLN A 92 18.39 -0.05 15.84
N GLU A 93 17.99 0.54 14.70
CA GLU A 93 17.79 1.98 14.53
C GLU A 93 16.30 2.37 14.69
N LEU A 94 15.39 1.38 14.81
CA LEU A 94 13.96 1.66 14.95
C LEU A 94 13.66 2.17 16.36
N ASN A 95 13.06 3.35 16.43
CA ASN A 95 12.75 4.02 17.68
C ASN A 95 11.46 4.85 17.59
N ALA A 96 11.03 5.41 18.72
CA ALA A 96 9.79 6.17 18.85
C ALA A 96 9.77 7.53 18.12
N GLU A 97 10.89 7.99 17.60
CA GLU A 97 11.01 9.25 16.83
C GLU A 97 10.94 9.02 15.32
N ASN A 98 10.79 7.76 14.87
CA ASN A 98 10.73 7.46 13.44
C ASN A 98 9.48 8.09 12.80
N ALA A 99 9.71 8.93 11.79
CA ALA A 99 8.64 9.68 11.12
C ALA A 99 7.61 8.78 10.41
N GLY A 100 7.99 7.57 9.96
CA GLY A 100 7.05 6.61 9.35
C GLY A 100 6.10 6.00 10.38
N VAL A 101 6.60 5.74 11.59
CA VAL A 101 5.79 5.27 12.73
C VAL A 101 4.78 6.36 13.13
N SER A 102 5.24 7.60 13.32
CA SER A 102 4.39 8.73 13.70
C SER A 102 3.34 9.03 12.63
N PHE A 103 3.74 9.06 11.36
CA PHE A 103 2.83 9.28 10.23
C PHE A 103 1.68 8.27 10.22
N LEU A 104 1.99 6.98 10.36
CA LEU A 104 0.97 5.95 10.27
C LEU A 104 0.01 6.02 11.47
N TRP A 105 0.53 6.19 12.68
CA TRP A 105 -0.26 6.37 13.89
C TRP A 105 -1.22 7.56 13.77
N GLU A 106 -0.71 8.71 13.41
CA GLU A 106 -1.49 9.94 13.20
C GLU A 106 -2.61 9.74 12.19
N LYS A 107 -2.30 9.20 10.99
CA LYS A 107 -3.30 9.01 9.94
C LYS A 107 -4.38 8.00 10.32
N LEU A 108 -4.06 6.97 11.08
CA LEU A 108 -5.05 6.02 11.56
C LEU A 108 -6.00 6.64 12.59
N TYR A 109 -5.48 7.45 13.53
CA TYR A 109 -6.34 8.15 14.49
C TYR A 109 -7.13 9.31 13.86
N GLU A 110 -6.60 10.01 12.85
CA GLU A 110 -7.38 10.95 12.03
C GLU A 110 -8.58 10.25 11.37
N LEU A 111 -8.35 9.08 10.79
CA LEU A 111 -9.40 8.27 10.16
C LEU A 111 -10.46 7.82 11.18
N ILE A 112 -10.05 7.38 12.36
CA ILE A 112 -10.95 7.00 13.46
C ILE A 112 -11.80 8.19 13.92
N ASN A 113 -11.18 9.36 14.14
CA ASN A 113 -11.91 10.54 14.59
C ASN A 113 -12.96 10.99 13.56
N SER A 114 -12.59 11.01 12.28
CA SER A 114 -13.51 11.35 11.18
C SER A 114 -14.65 10.33 11.07
N ALA A 115 -14.37 9.04 11.23
CA ALA A 115 -15.40 8.00 11.28
C ALA A 115 -16.34 8.19 12.46
N ASN A 116 -15.82 8.48 13.67
CA ASN A 116 -16.62 8.74 14.86
C ASN A 116 -17.56 9.96 14.69
N GLN A 117 -17.09 11.03 14.02
CA GLN A 117 -17.91 12.20 13.71
C GLN A 117 -19.11 11.83 12.80
N ILE A 118 -18.87 10.99 11.79
CA ILE A 118 -19.95 10.53 10.90
C ILE A 118 -20.93 9.65 11.68
N ILE A 119 -20.44 8.66 12.43
CA ILE A 119 -21.27 7.77 13.25
C ILE A 119 -22.16 8.58 14.20
N ALA A 120 -21.58 9.54 14.92
CA ALA A 120 -22.32 10.42 15.84
C ALA A 120 -23.37 11.26 15.10
N SER A 121 -23.07 11.77 13.91
CA SER A 121 -24.02 12.58 13.12
C SER A 121 -25.19 11.79 12.56
N GLN A 122 -25.12 10.46 12.56
CA GLN A 122 -26.15 9.56 12.06
C GLN A 122 -26.90 8.80 13.19
N ALA A 123 -26.61 9.08 14.46
CA ALA A 123 -27.12 8.32 15.60
C ALA A 123 -28.65 8.34 15.75
N GLU A 124 -29.31 9.44 15.38
CA GLU A 124 -30.78 9.60 15.49
C GLU A 124 -31.46 9.59 14.12
N GLY A 125 -31.82 8.38 13.65
CA GLY A 125 -32.60 8.22 12.41
C GLY A 125 -31.85 8.55 11.12
N GLY A 126 -30.50 8.55 11.16
CA GLY A 126 -29.66 8.81 10.03
C GLY A 126 -29.52 7.63 9.06
N ASP A 127 -28.67 7.78 8.06
CA ASP A 127 -28.39 6.78 7.03
C ASP A 127 -27.57 5.61 7.58
N ALA A 128 -28.18 4.43 7.68
CA ALA A 128 -27.53 3.22 8.16
C ALA A 128 -26.34 2.80 7.26
N ALA A 129 -26.41 3.04 5.95
CA ALA A 129 -25.30 2.72 5.04
C ALA A 129 -24.11 3.69 5.23
N ALA A 130 -24.40 4.96 5.51
CA ALA A 130 -23.35 5.94 5.84
C ALA A 130 -22.65 5.58 7.16
N THR A 131 -23.41 5.21 8.19
CA THR A 131 -22.88 4.70 9.46
C THR A 131 -22.03 3.46 9.23
N ALA A 132 -22.50 2.51 8.42
CA ALA A 132 -21.80 1.27 8.11
C ALA A 132 -20.48 1.51 7.38
N GLU A 133 -20.42 2.47 6.45
CA GLU A 133 -19.19 2.84 5.75
C GLU A 133 -18.19 3.50 6.71
N ALA A 134 -18.65 4.36 7.61
CA ALA A 134 -17.78 4.95 8.63
C ALA A 134 -17.23 3.90 9.61
N MET A 135 -18.08 2.96 10.05
CA MET A 135 -17.67 1.83 10.89
C MET A 135 -16.66 0.92 10.19
N PHE A 136 -16.81 0.67 8.88
CA PHE A 136 -15.80 -0.06 8.10
C PHE A 136 -14.42 0.60 8.20
N PHE A 137 -14.31 1.91 8.01
CA PHE A 137 -13.03 2.62 8.10
C PHE A 137 -12.49 2.65 9.52
N ARG A 138 -13.34 2.76 10.54
CA ARG A 138 -12.91 2.67 11.95
C ARG A 138 -12.36 1.29 12.27
N ALA A 139 -13.04 0.23 11.87
CA ALA A 139 -12.58 -1.15 12.02
C ALA A 139 -11.26 -1.40 11.28
N TYR A 140 -11.10 -0.89 10.06
CA TYR A 140 -9.86 -0.94 9.30
C TYR A 140 -8.70 -0.30 10.08
N ALA A 141 -8.90 0.92 10.56
CA ALA A 141 -7.85 1.64 11.29
C ALA A 141 -7.45 0.93 12.59
N TYR A 142 -8.43 0.49 13.38
CA TYR A 142 -8.15 -0.27 14.60
C TYR A 142 -7.52 -1.62 14.34
N ASN A 143 -7.94 -2.37 13.29
CA ASN A 143 -7.30 -3.63 12.94
C ASN A 143 -5.82 -3.44 12.63
N MET A 144 -5.45 -2.36 11.94
CA MET A 144 -4.06 -2.02 11.66
C MET A 144 -3.31 -1.59 12.93
N LEU A 145 -3.90 -0.73 13.76
CA LEU A 145 -3.30 -0.27 15.02
C LEU A 145 -2.97 -1.45 15.94
N VAL A 146 -3.95 -2.30 16.26
CA VAL A 146 -3.70 -3.42 17.18
C VAL A 146 -2.77 -4.48 16.61
N THR A 147 -2.70 -4.62 15.28
CA THR A 147 -1.75 -5.54 14.65
C THR A 147 -0.32 -5.04 14.80
N LEU A 148 -0.08 -3.74 14.62
CA LEU A 148 1.26 -3.18 14.56
C LEU A 148 1.77 -2.66 15.91
N TRP A 149 0.89 -2.24 16.83
CA TRP A 149 1.29 -1.67 18.14
C TRP A 149 0.81 -2.46 19.35
N GLY A 150 -0.06 -3.46 19.17
CA GLY A 150 -0.68 -4.17 20.29
C GLY A 150 -1.76 -3.33 20.98
N ASP A 151 -1.68 -3.18 22.30
CA ASP A 151 -2.61 -2.35 23.06
C ASP A 151 -2.50 -0.88 22.62
N VAL A 152 -3.64 -0.21 22.40
CA VAL A 152 -3.72 1.16 21.90
C VAL A 152 -4.90 1.91 22.53
N PRO A 153 -4.90 3.25 22.56
CA PRO A 153 -6.07 4.00 23.02
C PRO A 153 -7.34 3.68 22.19
N LEU A 154 -8.41 3.33 22.87
CA LEU A 154 -9.72 3.10 22.26
C LEU A 154 -10.57 4.37 22.36
N VAL A 155 -10.85 4.99 21.21
CA VAL A 155 -11.64 6.21 21.09
C VAL A 155 -12.84 5.92 20.18
N THR A 156 -14.04 5.87 20.75
CA THR A 156 -15.29 5.58 20.02
C THR A 156 -16.18 6.80 19.84
N GLU A 157 -15.79 7.92 20.45
CA GLU A 157 -16.50 9.20 20.34
C GLU A 157 -15.63 10.22 19.60
N SER A 158 -16.27 11.14 18.87
CA SER A 158 -15.55 12.24 18.24
C SER A 158 -15.03 13.23 19.29
N THR A 159 -13.81 13.69 19.12
CA THR A 159 -13.22 14.72 19.96
C THR A 159 -13.03 16.00 19.16
N SER A 160 -13.54 17.11 19.67
CA SER A 160 -13.32 18.47 19.15
C SER A 160 -12.27 19.26 19.94
N ILE A 161 -11.87 18.73 21.10
CA ILE A 161 -10.90 19.35 22.01
C ILE A 161 -9.75 18.38 22.20
N PRO A 162 -8.48 18.83 22.14
CA PRO A 162 -7.35 17.97 22.44
C PRO A 162 -7.48 17.35 23.83
N ARG A 163 -7.32 16.03 23.91
CA ARG A 163 -7.26 15.27 25.16
C ARG A 163 -5.81 14.88 25.45
N THR A 164 -5.46 14.81 26.72
CA THR A 164 -4.12 14.50 27.20
C THR A 164 -4.10 13.40 28.26
N ASP A 165 -5.22 12.65 28.36
CA ASP A 165 -5.50 11.65 29.40
C ASP A 165 -5.69 10.23 28.86
N TYR A 166 -5.10 9.93 27.70
CA TYR A 166 -5.23 8.63 27.08
C TYR A 166 -4.46 7.54 27.85
N THR A 167 -5.05 6.35 27.88
CA THR A 167 -4.42 5.10 28.31
C THR A 167 -4.56 4.06 27.21
N ARG A 168 -3.74 3.03 27.24
CA ARG A 168 -3.85 1.91 26.28
C ARG A 168 -4.94 0.94 26.75
N ASN A 169 -5.85 0.62 25.85
CA ASN A 169 -6.82 -0.45 26.04
C ASN A 169 -6.24 -1.77 25.55
N ALA A 170 -6.59 -2.84 26.20
CA ALA A 170 -6.17 -4.18 25.76
C ALA A 170 -6.68 -4.49 24.35
N VAL A 171 -5.87 -5.23 23.57
CA VAL A 171 -6.23 -5.64 22.20
C VAL A 171 -7.63 -6.29 22.16
N ALA A 172 -8.01 -7.07 23.18
CA ALA A 172 -9.31 -7.74 23.24
C ALA A 172 -10.51 -6.76 23.32
N GLU A 173 -10.33 -5.62 23.99
CA GLU A 173 -11.37 -4.57 24.06
C GLU A 173 -11.53 -3.87 22.71
N VAL A 174 -10.42 -3.56 22.06
CA VAL A 174 -10.42 -2.98 20.71
C VAL A 174 -11.01 -3.94 19.69
N ASP A 175 -10.71 -5.24 19.82
CA ASP A 175 -11.29 -6.30 18.98
C ASP A 175 -12.83 -6.39 19.12
N GLY A 176 -13.37 -6.13 20.30
CA GLY A 176 -14.80 -6.05 20.50
C GLY A 176 -15.47 -4.96 19.66
N VAL A 177 -14.81 -3.81 19.52
CA VAL A 177 -15.28 -2.71 18.67
C VAL A 177 -15.12 -3.08 17.18
N ILE A 178 -13.99 -3.65 16.79
CA ILE A 178 -13.75 -4.09 15.42
C ILE A 178 -14.81 -5.13 14.99
N ASP A 179 -15.10 -6.14 15.82
CA ASP A 179 -16.12 -7.17 15.53
C ASP A 179 -17.50 -6.53 15.39
N SER A 180 -17.89 -5.66 16.32
CA SER A 180 -19.18 -4.94 16.28
C SER A 180 -19.33 -4.08 15.02
N ASP A 181 -18.30 -3.31 14.69
CA ASP A 181 -18.30 -2.45 13.50
C ASP A 181 -18.41 -3.26 12.21
N LEU A 182 -17.68 -4.37 12.10
CA LEU A 182 -17.68 -5.22 10.91
C LEU A 182 -19.00 -5.98 10.77
N VAL A 183 -19.60 -6.47 11.87
CA VAL A 183 -20.93 -7.10 11.84
C VAL A 183 -21.98 -6.10 11.37
N TYR A 184 -21.95 -4.86 11.87
CA TYR A 184 -22.85 -3.80 11.41
C TYR A 184 -22.62 -3.45 9.94
N ALA A 185 -21.36 -3.31 9.53
CA ALA A 185 -20.99 -2.99 8.15
C ALA A 185 -21.46 -4.07 7.17
N MET A 186 -21.21 -5.35 7.46
CA MET A 186 -21.67 -6.47 6.63
C MET A 186 -23.20 -6.55 6.47
N SER A 187 -23.94 -6.03 7.45
CA SER A 187 -25.41 -6.07 7.45
C SER A 187 -26.06 -4.87 6.77
N ASN A 188 -25.44 -3.70 6.82
CA ASN A 188 -26.08 -2.43 6.43
C ASN A 188 -25.45 -1.75 5.21
N LEU A 189 -24.26 -2.18 4.76
CA LEU A 189 -23.69 -1.68 3.51
C LEU A 189 -24.47 -2.17 2.29
N PRO A 190 -24.46 -1.44 1.17
CA PRO A 190 -25.07 -1.92 -0.08
C PRO A 190 -24.35 -3.17 -0.60
N VAL A 191 -25.06 -4.02 -1.32
CA VAL A 191 -24.46 -5.12 -2.07
C VAL A 191 -23.64 -4.58 -3.25
N VAL A 192 -22.71 -5.37 -3.76
CA VAL A 192 -21.90 -5.01 -4.95
C VAL A 192 -22.82 -4.61 -6.12
N GLY A 193 -22.50 -3.50 -6.76
CA GLY A 193 -23.27 -2.92 -7.87
C GLY A 193 -24.48 -2.08 -7.46
N ALA A 194 -24.83 -2.00 -6.18
CA ALA A 194 -25.93 -1.17 -5.69
C ALA A 194 -25.46 0.18 -5.10
N ALA A 195 -24.17 0.37 -4.86
CA ALA A 195 -23.61 1.66 -4.45
C ALA A 195 -23.66 2.68 -5.59
N LYS A 196 -23.69 3.97 -5.24
CA LYS A 196 -23.74 5.08 -6.21
C LYS A 196 -22.56 5.06 -7.19
N ASN A 197 -21.39 4.63 -6.74
CA ASN A 197 -20.25 4.27 -7.57
C ASN A 197 -19.56 3.03 -7.02
N GLU A 198 -18.82 2.32 -7.88
CA GLU A 198 -18.21 1.02 -7.56
C GLU A 198 -17.08 1.10 -6.52
N SER A 199 -16.50 2.28 -6.34
CA SER A 199 -15.42 2.54 -5.38
C SER A 199 -15.91 2.72 -3.94
N ARG A 200 -17.22 2.96 -3.72
CA ARG A 200 -17.81 3.08 -2.37
C ARG A 200 -17.86 1.71 -1.69
N ILE A 201 -17.69 1.74 -0.37
CA ILE A 201 -17.63 0.51 0.41
C ILE A 201 -18.95 -0.25 0.28
N ASN A 202 -18.85 -1.57 0.06
CA ASN A 202 -19.96 -2.50 -0.06
C ASN A 202 -19.80 -3.67 0.93
N GLN A 203 -20.82 -4.52 1.04
CA GLN A 203 -20.83 -5.65 1.98
C GLN A 203 -19.67 -6.61 1.79
N ASP A 204 -19.23 -6.85 0.55
CA ASP A 204 -18.19 -7.83 0.28
C ASP A 204 -16.79 -7.29 0.65
N MET A 205 -16.58 -5.98 0.55
CA MET A 205 -15.38 -5.32 1.09
C MET A 205 -15.33 -5.46 2.63
N ALA A 206 -16.47 -5.27 3.31
CA ALA A 206 -16.55 -5.47 4.76
C ALA A 206 -16.31 -6.93 5.16
N ARG A 207 -16.84 -7.90 4.39
CA ARG A 207 -16.61 -9.33 4.59
C ARG A 207 -15.13 -9.69 4.43
N GLN A 208 -14.44 -9.13 3.45
CA GLN A 208 -13.01 -9.40 3.25
C GLN A 208 -12.16 -8.83 4.40
N LEU A 209 -12.43 -7.60 4.83
CA LEU A 209 -11.79 -7.01 6.01
C LEU A 209 -12.08 -7.83 7.28
N ALA A 210 -13.33 -8.30 7.45
CA ALA A 210 -13.70 -9.18 8.55
C ALA A 210 -12.90 -10.50 8.52
N GLY A 211 -12.73 -11.10 7.34
CA GLY A 211 -11.88 -12.29 7.18
C GLY A 211 -10.46 -12.07 7.68
N GLU A 212 -9.84 -10.96 7.33
CA GLU A 212 -8.49 -10.62 7.80
C GLU A 212 -8.44 -10.36 9.30
N ALA A 213 -9.36 -9.54 9.84
CA ALA A 213 -9.41 -9.21 11.26
C ALA A 213 -9.69 -10.45 12.11
N TYR A 214 -10.61 -11.31 11.69
CA TYR A 214 -10.94 -12.53 12.40
C TYR A 214 -9.80 -13.56 12.38
N LEU A 215 -9.03 -13.64 11.30
CA LEU A 215 -7.80 -14.44 11.29
C LEU A 215 -6.78 -13.98 12.34
N ARG A 216 -6.64 -12.67 12.53
CA ARG A 216 -5.79 -12.10 13.59
C ARG A 216 -6.36 -12.41 14.99
N MET A 217 -7.65 -12.20 15.19
CA MET A 217 -8.33 -12.50 16.46
C MET A 217 -8.26 -14.00 16.79
N GLY A 218 -8.35 -14.85 15.77
CA GLY A 218 -8.23 -16.30 15.88
C GLY A 218 -6.92 -16.80 16.48
N MET A 219 -5.87 -16.01 16.41
CA MET A 219 -4.59 -16.33 17.08
C MET A 219 -4.66 -16.28 18.62
N ARG A 220 -5.71 -15.65 19.18
CA ARG A 220 -5.98 -15.60 20.62
C ARG A 220 -7.23 -16.39 21.01
N ASP A 221 -8.24 -16.42 20.15
CA ASP A 221 -9.46 -17.19 20.32
C ASP A 221 -9.81 -17.94 19.03
N ALA A 222 -9.53 -19.23 19.00
CA ALA A 222 -9.67 -20.08 17.82
C ALA A 222 -11.09 -20.07 17.20
N SER A 223 -12.13 -19.66 17.95
CA SER A 223 -13.50 -19.54 17.42
C SER A 223 -13.60 -18.53 16.28
N TYR A 224 -12.72 -17.54 16.22
CA TYR A 224 -12.69 -16.55 15.16
C TYR A 224 -12.21 -17.10 13.80
N PHE A 225 -11.49 -18.22 13.76
CA PHE A 225 -11.14 -18.84 12.48
C PHE A 225 -12.37 -19.28 11.69
N LYS A 226 -13.40 -19.80 12.40
CA LYS A 226 -14.68 -20.13 11.75
C LYS A 226 -15.42 -18.88 11.29
N LYS A 227 -15.42 -17.81 12.10
CA LYS A 227 -15.99 -16.52 11.68
C LYS A 227 -15.30 -15.96 10.43
N ALA A 228 -13.95 -16.11 10.33
CA ALA A 228 -13.19 -15.69 9.15
C ALA A 228 -13.63 -16.46 7.89
N GLU A 229 -13.73 -17.79 7.97
CA GLU A 229 -14.23 -18.61 6.85
C GLU A 229 -15.65 -18.20 6.45
N ASP A 230 -16.54 -18.03 7.44
CA ASP A 230 -17.95 -17.67 7.20
C ASP A 230 -18.09 -16.26 6.58
N ALA A 231 -17.25 -15.32 6.99
CA ALA A 231 -17.28 -13.97 6.45
C ALA A 231 -16.91 -13.93 4.95
N VAL A 232 -15.88 -14.67 4.54
CA VAL A 232 -15.36 -14.59 3.15
C VAL A 232 -16.03 -15.60 2.20
N THR A 233 -16.64 -16.67 2.69
CA THR A 233 -17.27 -17.69 1.84
C THR A 233 -18.34 -17.13 0.91
N PRO A 234 -19.25 -16.21 1.34
CA PRO A 234 -20.25 -15.62 0.45
C PRO A 234 -19.67 -14.85 -0.75
N ILE A 235 -18.47 -14.28 -0.62
CA ILE A 235 -17.77 -13.61 -1.73
C ILE A 235 -17.45 -14.63 -2.82
N ILE A 236 -16.95 -15.81 -2.42
CA ILE A 236 -16.54 -16.87 -3.35
C ILE A 236 -17.75 -17.57 -3.98
N THR A 237 -18.78 -17.85 -3.18
CA THR A 237 -19.93 -18.67 -3.62
C THR A 237 -21.10 -17.85 -4.20
N GLY A 238 -21.05 -16.53 -4.02
CA GLY A 238 -22.16 -15.64 -4.42
C GLY A 238 -22.27 -15.38 -5.92
N GLY A 239 -21.34 -15.85 -6.73
CA GLY A 239 -21.35 -15.71 -8.20
C GLY A 239 -21.22 -14.27 -8.70
N LYS A 240 -20.74 -13.36 -7.84
CA LYS A 240 -20.54 -11.94 -8.19
C LYS A 240 -19.14 -11.65 -8.72
N TYR A 241 -18.17 -12.50 -8.42
CA TYR A 241 -16.77 -12.35 -8.73
C TYR A 241 -16.25 -13.59 -9.43
N GLU A 242 -15.25 -13.41 -10.31
CA GLU A 242 -14.63 -14.48 -11.07
C GLU A 242 -13.13 -14.22 -11.19
N LEU A 243 -12.31 -15.26 -11.03
CA LEU A 243 -10.87 -15.15 -11.28
C LEU A 243 -10.59 -14.91 -12.76
N ILE A 244 -9.82 -13.89 -13.07
CA ILE A 244 -9.40 -13.59 -14.43
C ILE A 244 -8.46 -14.68 -14.92
N SER A 245 -8.87 -15.40 -15.97
CA SER A 245 -8.16 -16.52 -16.57
C SER A 245 -8.08 -16.47 -18.11
N ALA A 246 -8.50 -15.34 -18.70
CA ALA A 246 -8.42 -15.04 -20.12
C ALA A 246 -8.09 -13.56 -20.32
N ARG A 247 -7.50 -13.23 -21.48
CA ARG A 247 -7.23 -11.84 -21.86
C ARG A 247 -8.53 -11.06 -21.97
N TYR A 248 -8.52 -9.80 -21.49
CA TYR A 248 -9.70 -8.93 -21.48
C TYR A 248 -9.34 -7.45 -21.58
N GLY A 249 -10.36 -6.62 -21.73
CA GLY A 249 -10.28 -5.17 -21.66
C GLY A 249 -9.48 -4.53 -22.79
N LYS A 250 -8.98 -3.33 -22.53
CA LYS A 250 -8.33 -2.46 -23.52
C LYS A 250 -7.12 -3.11 -24.21
N TYR A 251 -6.41 -3.98 -23.51
CA TYR A 251 -5.11 -4.51 -23.95
C TYR A 251 -5.16 -5.98 -24.40
N ALA A 252 -6.35 -6.55 -24.59
CA ALA A 252 -6.49 -7.97 -24.92
C ALA A 252 -5.76 -8.38 -26.20
N ALA A 253 -5.62 -7.47 -27.17
CA ALA A 253 -4.93 -7.70 -28.44
C ALA A 253 -3.43 -7.38 -28.42
N GLU A 254 -2.93 -6.76 -27.35
CA GLU A 254 -1.52 -6.40 -27.20
C GLU A 254 -0.70 -7.54 -26.60
N PRO A 255 0.64 -7.52 -26.74
CA PRO A 255 1.50 -8.43 -25.98
C PRO A 255 1.28 -8.35 -24.48
N GLY A 256 1.06 -9.49 -23.83
CA GLY A 256 0.75 -9.56 -22.40
C GLY A 256 0.18 -10.93 -22.04
N ASP A 257 -0.23 -11.06 -20.78
CA ASP A 257 -0.99 -12.20 -20.28
C ASP A 257 -2.21 -11.73 -19.47
N TYR A 258 -3.14 -12.65 -19.20
CA TYR A 258 -4.39 -12.32 -18.52
C TYR A 258 -4.19 -11.87 -17.06
N TYR A 259 -3.11 -12.32 -16.40
CA TYR A 259 -2.80 -11.88 -15.05
C TYR A 259 -2.28 -10.43 -15.04
N HIS A 260 -1.44 -10.07 -16.02
CA HIS A 260 -0.95 -8.71 -16.22
C HIS A 260 -2.08 -7.72 -16.55
N ASP A 261 -3.05 -8.17 -17.38
CA ASP A 261 -4.17 -7.31 -17.80
C ASP A 261 -4.93 -6.70 -16.62
N MET A 262 -5.04 -7.42 -15.47
CA MET A 262 -5.73 -6.92 -14.27
C MET A 262 -5.12 -5.65 -13.69
N PHE A 263 -3.83 -5.44 -13.92
CA PHE A 263 -3.07 -4.34 -13.33
C PHE A 263 -2.71 -3.24 -14.32
N ARG A 264 -3.10 -3.37 -15.59
CA ARG A 264 -2.84 -2.31 -16.58
C ARG A 264 -3.82 -1.14 -16.41
N TRP A 265 -3.32 0.06 -16.63
CA TRP A 265 -4.11 1.29 -16.48
C TRP A 265 -5.32 1.29 -17.42
N GLY A 266 -6.52 1.40 -16.84
CA GLY A 266 -7.79 1.33 -17.57
C GLY A 266 -8.38 -0.07 -17.72
N ASN A 267 -7.85 -1.06 -16.98
CA ASN A 267 -8.40 -2.42 -16.90
C ASN A 267 -8.74 -2.85 -15.46
N GLN A 268 -8.60 -1.97 -14.47
CA GLN A 268 -8.64 -2.39 -13.06
C GLN A 268 -10.05 -2.42 -12.46
N ARG A 269 -10.99 -1.64 -13.02
CA ARG A 269 -12.36 -1.56 -12.51
C ARG A 269 -13.23 -2.71 -13.01
N ARG A 270 -14.24 -3.06 -12.23
CA ARG A 270 -15.28 -4.02 -12.66
C ARG A 270 -15.97 -3.57 -13.95
N SER A 271 -16.31 -2.29 -14.07
CA SER A 271 -16.86 -1.66 -15.28
C SER A 271 -15.94 -1.76 -16.50
N GLN A 272 -14.66 -2.02 -16.30
CA GLN A 272 -13.67 -2.26 -17.36
C GLN A 272 -13.46 -3.76 -17.66
N GLY A 273 -14.23 -4.65 -17.01
CA GLY A 273 -14.17 -6.09 -17.19
C GLY A 273 -13.35 -6.86 -16.14
N ASN A 274 -12.81 -6.20 -15.13
CA ASN A 274 -12.09 -6.89 -14.05
C ASN A 274 -13.06 -7.51 -13.05
N MET A 275 -13.58 -8.69 -13.34
CA MET A 275 -14.51 -9.40 -12.48
C MET A 275 -13.86 -9.96 -11.20
N GLU A 276 -12.55 -9.92 -11.09
CA GLU A 276 -11.82 -10.31 -9.87
C GLU A 276 -11.77 -9.18 -8.82
N ALA A 277 -11.95 -7.92 -9.23
CA ALA A 277 -11.86 -6.77 -8.34
C ALA A 277 -13.05 -6.71 -7.36
N ILE A 278 -12.75 -6.72 -6.06
CA ILE A 278 -13.71 -6.50 -4.96
C ILE A 278 -13.71 -5.02 -4.60
N TRP A 279 -12.55 -4.44 -4.36
CA TRP A 279 -12.38 -3.01 -4.14
C TRP A 279 -11.24 -2.48 -4.98
N THR A 280 -11.59 -1.64 -5.94
CA THR A 280 -10.64 -0.80 -6.66
C THR A 280 -10.80 0.61 -6.12
N PHE A 281 -9.73 1.18 -5.56
CA PHE A 281 -9.70 2.58 -5.23
C PHE A 281 -9.57 3.37 -6.54
N GLU A 282 -10.68 3.94 -6.98
CA GLU A 282 -10.77 4.63 -8.25
C GLU A 282 -10.20 6.04 -8.14
N MET A 283 -9.32 6.38 -9.04
CA MET A 283 -8.70 7.68 -9.11
C MET A 283 -9.08 8.38 -10.40
N GLU A 284 -9.48 9.64 -10.27
CA GLU A 284 -9.69 10.51 -11.40
C GLU A 284 -8.89 11.80 -11.21
N TYR A 285 -8.33 12.26 -12.30
CA TYR A 285 -7.57 13.49 -12.32
C TYR A 285 -8.25 14.54 -13.17
N ASN A 286 -8.60 15.63 -12.53
CA ASN A 286 -9.06 16.83 -13.22
C ASN A 286 -8.22 18.02 -12.77
N ARG A 287 -7.36 18.52 -13.65
CA ARG A 287 -6.48 19.67 -13.38
C ARG A 287 -7.25 20.91 -12.95
N ASP A 288 -8.42 21.13 -13.53
CA ASP A 288 -9.25 22.31 -13.24
C ASP A 288 -9.84 22.26 -11.83
N VAL A 289 -10.15 21.05 -11.34
CA VAL A 289 -10.67 20.84 -9.98
C VAL A 289 -9.55 20.84 -8.94
N ASN A 290 -8.42 20.20 -9.25
CA ASN A 290 -7.33 19.96 -8.27
C ASN A 290 -6.27 21.07 -8.29
N GLY A 291 -6.46 22.14 -9.04
CA GLY A 291 -5.48 23.23 -9.16
C GLY A 291 -4.14 22.79 -9.77
N GLY A 292 -4.13 21.70 -10.51
CA GLY A 292 -2.91 21.14 -11.12
C GLY A 292 -2.03 20.32 -10.19
N THR A 293 -2.41 20.16 -8.91
CA THR A 293 -1.68 19.32 -7.96
C THR A 293 -2.33 17.96 -7.85
N ILE A 294 -1.53 16.91 -7.87
CA ILE A 294 -1.96 15.56 -7.55
C ILE A 294 -1.07 15.02 -6.45
N ASP A 295 -1.71 14.48 -5.43
CA ASP A 295 -1.06 13.52 -4.56
C ASP A 295 -0.94 12.20 -5.32
N ASN A 296 0.24 11.92 -5.78
CA ASN A 296 0.53 10.81 -6.67
C ASN A 296 0.70 9.52 -5.88
N PRO A 297 0.08 8.38 -6.29
CA PRO A 297 0.41 7.08 -5.73
C PRO A 297 1.90 6.79 -5.80
N GLN A 298 2.51 6.55 -4.65
CA GLN A 298 3.98 6.40 -4.57
C GLN A 298 4.44 4.97 -4.91
N GLN A 299 3.55 4.00 -5.00
CA GLN A 299 3.88 2.58 -5.21
C GLN A 299 4.68 2.34 -6.48
N ARG A 300 4.35 3.02 -7.59
CA ARG A 300 5.14 2.93 -8.83
C ARG A 300 6.60 3.35 -8.59
N ARG A 301 6.80 4.47 -7.89
CA ARG A 301 8.14 5.00 -7.62
C ARG A 301 8.93 4.10 -6.68
N ASN A 302 8.24 3.39 -5.81
CA ASN A 302 8.86 2.42 -4.92
C ASN A 302 9.30 1.16 -5.68
N TRP A 303 8.39 0.54 -6.43
CA TRP A 303 8.61 -0.78 -6.99
C TRP A 303 9.29 -0.80 -8.36
N VAL A 304 9.07 0.22 -9.21
CA VAL A 304 9.69 0.29 -10.54
C VAL A 304 11.11 0.87 -10.41
N PRO A 305 12.14 0.21 -10.97
CA PRO A 305 13.52 0.72 -10.95
C PRO A 305 13.67 2.05 -11.68
N ALA A 306 14.74 2.78 -11.39
CA ALA A 306 15.07 4.04 -12.04
C ALA A 306 15.75 3.83 -13.40
N PHE A 307 15.26 2.91 -14.23
CA PHE A 307 15.85 2.51 -15.51
C PHE A 307 16.02 3.68 -16.50
N HIS A 308 15.25 4.77 -16.35
CA HIS A 308 15.42 6.01 -17.14
C HIS A 308 16.80 6.67 -16.94
N LYS A 309 17.57 6.24 -15.93
CA LYS A 309 18.97 6.64 -15.73
C LYS A 309 19.96 5.85 -16.61
N LEU A 310 19.50 4.76 -17.24
CA LEU A 310 20.33 3.98 -18.17
C LEU A 310 20.41 4.66 -19.53
N ASP A 311 21.60 4.73 -20.11
CA ASP A 311 21.74 5.15 -21.50
C ASP A 311 20.90 4.25 -22.41
N GLY A 312 20.23 4.84 -23.39
CA GLY A 312 19.39 4.07 -24.34
C GLY A 312 18.00 3.70 -23.81
N MET A 313 17.61 4.16 -22.61
CA MET A 313 16.27 3.99 -22.05
C MET A 313 15.52 5.32 -21.98
N VAL A 314 14.23 5.28 -22.27
CA VAL A 314 13.29 6.39 -22.07
C VAL A 314 12.02 5.86 -21.39
N ASN A 315 11.28 6.75 -20.72
CA ASN A 315 10.00 6.38 -20.11
C ASN A 315 9.02 5.90 -21.20
N ALA A 316 8.30 4.83 -20.88
CA ALA A 316 7.30 4.25 -21.78
C ALA A 316 6.36 3.32 -20.99
N ASP A 317 5.17 3.05 -21.52
CA ASP A 317 4.23 2.08 -20.95
C ASP A 317 4.83 0.67 -20.87
N SER A 318 5.55 0.25 -21.92
CA SER A 318 6.20 -1.07 -22.00
C SER A 318 7.15 -1.40 -20.85
N ILE A 319 7.63 -0.39 -20.13
CA ILE A 319 8.55 -0.53 -19.00
C ILE A 319 7.95 -0.03 -17.68
N GLY A 320 6.67 0.35 -17.68
CA GLY A 320 5.93 0.75 -16.48
C GLY A 320 6.15 2.19 -16.04
N GLY A 321 6.56 3.08 -16.95
CA GLY A 321 6.76 4.50 -16.68
C GLY A 321 7.99 4.77 -15.81
N ARG A 322 8.04 5.95 -15.17
CA ARG A 322 9.19 6.40 -14.38
C ARG A 322 9.17 5.86 -12.95
N GLY A 323 10.11 5.00 -12.61
CA GLY A 323 10.37 4.53 -11.25
C GLY A 323 11.52 5.27 -10.57
N ASN A 324 11.66 5.09 -9.25
CA ASN A 324 12.80 5.57 -8.47
C ASN A 324 13.58 4.41 -7.81
N GLY A 325 13.03 3.19 -7.82
CA GLY A 325 13.71 2.02 -7.26
C GLY A 325 13.90 2.08 -5.75
N ARG A 326 12.91 2.56 -4.99
CA ARG A 326 13.01 2.69 -3.54
C ARG A 326 13.00 1.34 -2.83
N LEU A 327 12.25 0.38 -3.40
CA LEU A 327 12.13 -0.99 -2.93
C LEU A 327 12.55 -1.97 -4.01
N ARG A 328 13.10 -3.09 -3.60
CA ARG A 328 13.38 -4.25 -4.44
C ARG A 328 12.57 -5.45 -3.92
N ILE A 329 12.19 -6.35 -4.80
CA ILE A 329 11.80 -7.68 -4.33
C ILE A 329 13.05 -8.41 -3.81
N SER A 330 12.88 -9.17 -2.72
CA SER A 330 13.98 -9.91 -2.09
C SER A 330 14.55 -10.99 -3.00
N ASN A 331 15.73 -11.52 -2.66
CA ASN A 331 16.31 -12.64 -3.40
C ASN A 331 15.46 -13.91 -3.27
N PHE A 332 14.75 -14.10 -2.16
CA PHE A 332 13.75 -15.15 -2.02
C PHE A 332 12.68 -15.07 -3.10
N VAL A 333 12.09 -13.91 -3.31
CA VAL A 333 11.08 -13.70 -4.36
C VAL A 333 11.67 -13.86 -5.75
N LYS A 334 12.88 -13.34 -5.98
CA LYS A 334 13.53 -13.39 -7.30
C LYS A 334 13.82 -14.81 -7.76
N TYR A 335 14.31 -15.67 -6.86
CA TYR A 335 14.96 -16.93 -7.23
C TYR A 335 14.35 -18.16 -6.57
N GLY A 336 13.64 -18.03 -5.44
CA GLY A 336 13.14 -19.17 -4.64
C GLY A 336 11.64 -19.35 -4.64
N LEU A 337 10.87 -18.31 -4.87
CA LEU A 337 9.43 -18.33 -4.61
C LEU A 337 8.61 -19.01 -5.72
N TYR A 338 8.89 -18.73 -6.98
CA TYR A 338 8.05 -19.14 -8.11
C TYR A 338 8.52 -20.45 -8.73
N GLU A 339 7.58 -21.32 -9.02
CA GLU A 339 7.79 -22.55 -9.78
C GLU A 339 7.80 -22.28 -11.29
N LYS A 340 8.44 -23.17 -12.04
CA LYS A 340 8.44 -23.09 -13.51
C LYS A 340 7.02 -23.24 -14.06
N GLY A 341 6.60 -22.31 -14.90
CA GLY A 341 5.28 -22.31 -15.53
C GLY A 341 4.22 -21.49 -14.80
N ASP A 342 4.55 -20.92 -13.63
CA ASP A 342 3.67 -19.98 -12.95
C ASP A 342 3.61 -18.66 -13.74
N ILE A 343 2.43 -18.31 -14.26
CA ILE A 343 2.23 -17.10 -15.07
C ILE A 343 2.54 -15.82 -14.29
N ARG A 344 2.37 -15.84 -12.96
CA ARG A 344 2.66 -14.71 -12.08
C ARG A 344 4.15 -14.33 -12.06
N ASN A 345 5.01 -15.22 -12.56
CA ASN A 345 6.45 -15.00 -12.77
C ASN A 345 6.83 -14.75 -14.23
N SER A 346 5.87 -14.56 -15.11
CA SER A 346 6.15 -14.16 -16.51
C SER A 346 6.88 -12.82 -16.54
N ASN A 347 7.57 -12.50 -17.64
CA ASN A 347 8.23 -11.20 -17.78
C ASN A 347 7.23 -10.02 -17.83
N TYR A 348 5.94 -10.30 -18.03
CA TYR A 348 4.89 -9.29 -17.92
C TYR A 348 4.54 -8.97 -16.46
N ASN A 349 4.71 -9.90 -15.53
CA ASN A 349 4.32 -9.78 -14.12
C ASN A 349 5.50 -9.50 -13.19
N ILE A 350 6.62 -10.21 -13.38
CA ILE A 350 7.92 -9.89 -12.77
C ILE A 350 8.88 -9.59 -13.92
N ARG A 351 9.10 -8.33 -14.17
CA ARG A 351 9.97 -7.91 -15.28
C ARG A 351 11.42 -8.16 -14.95
N ARG A 352 12.03 -9.10 -15.65
CA ARG A 352 13.42 -9.52 -15.50
C ARG A 352 14.29 -9.06 -16.66
N VAL A 353 13.67 -8.94 -17.83
CA VAL A 353 14.33 -8.59 -19.08
C VAL A 353 13.71 -7.31 -19.63
N MET A 354 14.53 -6.38 -20.04
CA MET A 354 14.16 -5.14 -20.73
C MET A 354 15.00 -4.98 -21.98
N TRP A 355 14.51 -4.16 -22.90
CA TRP A 355 15.19 -3.85 -24.16
C TRP A 355 15.40 -2.35 -24.29
N TYR A 356 16.53 -1.92 -24.84
CA TYR A 356 16.78 -0.51 -25.13
C TYR A 356 15.69 0.04 -26.02
N ASN A 357 14.97 1.07 -25.56
CA ASN A 357 13.78 1.60 -26.21
C ASN A 357 13.95 3.04 -26.73
N LYS A 358 15.09 3.69 -26.53
CA LYS A 358 15.37 5.00 -27.06
C LYS A 358 15.61 4.90 -28.56
N LEU A 359 14.80 5.58 -29.37
CA LEU A 359 14.93 5.57 -30.82
C LEU A 359 16.30 6.11 -31.25
N GLY A 360 16.95 5.38 -32.18
CA GLY A 360 18.26 5.75 -32.70
C GLY A 360 19.43 5.55 -31.72
N PHE A 361 19.19 4.88 -30.57
CA PHE A 361 20.28 4.55 -29.67
C PHE A 361 21.31 3.64 -30.33
N SER A 362 22.59 4.01 -30.24
CA SER A 362 23.73 3.19 -30.62
C SER A 362 24.94 3.59 -29.77
N LYS A 363 25.55 2.63 -29.08
CA LYS A 363 26.69 2.87 -28.20
C LYS A 363 27.67 1.71 -28.24
N GLU A 364 28.97 2.01 -28.50
CA GLU A 364 30.05 1.03 -28.32
C GLU A 364 30.44 0.94 -26.84
N VAL A 365 30.49 -0.27 -26.31
CA VAL A 365 30.80 -0.59 -24.91
C VAL A 365 31.64 -1.84 -24.79
N GLY A 366 32.33 -2.02 -23.67
CA GLY A 366 32.93 -3.27 -23.27
C GLY A 366 31.94 -4.11 -22.44
N ILE A 367 32.12 -5.42 -22.46
CA ILE A 367 31.47 -6.35 -21.53
C ILE A 367 32.54 -7.09 -20.76
N ASP A 368 32.46 -7.05 -19.44
CA ASP A 368 33.45 -7.71 -18.56
C ASP A 368 33.21 -9.23 -18.47
N ALA A 369 34.08 -9.95 -17.75
CA ALA A 369 33.97 -11.40 -17.58
C ALA A 369 32.72 -11.87 -16.82
N LYS A 370 32.08 -10.97 -16.07
CA LYS A 370 30.83 -11.24 -15.34
C LYS A 370 29.59 -10.92 -16.16
N GLY A 371 29.74 -10.29 -17.34
CA GLY A 371 28.64 -9.91 -18.22
C GLY A 371 28.11 -8.49 -17.99
N PHE A 372 28.78 -7.65 -17.20
CA PHE A 372 28.38 -6.27 -16.97
C PHE A 372 28.97 -5.30 -18.00
N LEU A 373 28.31 -4.15 -18.18
CA LEU A 373 28.82 -3.07 -18.98
C LEU A 373 30.04 -2.42 -18.32
N VAL A 374 31.06 -2.18 -19.13
CA VAL A 374 32.25 -1.40 -18.78
C VAL A 374 32.56 -0.46 -19.95
N ASP A 375 33.52 0.44 -19.75
CA ASP A 375 34.04 1.29 -20.83
C ASP A 375 34.55 0.43 -21.98
N LYS A 376 34.47 0.97 -23.21
CA LYS A 376 35.08 0.36 -24.37
C LYS A 376 36.52 0.00 -24.07
N ASP A 377 36.97 -1.14 -24.53
CA ASP A 377 38.34 -1.67 -24.39
C ASP A 377 38.75 -2.08 -22.94
N LYS A 378 37.84 -1.97 -21.94
CA LYS A 378 38.04 -2.52 -20.59
C LYS A 378 37.38 -3.87 -20.37
N GLY A 379 36.55 -4.32 -21.33
CA GLY A 379 35.88 -5.61 -21.28
C GLY A 379 36.67 -6.74 -21.90
N VAL A 380 36.20 -7.97 -21.73
CA VAL A 380 36.71 -9.15 -22.44
C VAL A 380 36.23 -9.19 -23.91
N ARG A 381 35.22 -8.42 -24.24
CA ARG A 381 34.75 -8.18 -25.61
C ARG A 381 34.09 -6.82 -25.75
N ASN A 382 34.18 -6.25 -26.96
CA ASN A 382 33.46 -5.03 -27.32
C ASN A 382 32.22 -5.35 -28.12
N VAL A 383 31.15 -4.58 -27.89
CA VAL A 383 29.87 -4.70 -28.59
C VAL A 383 29.31 -3.32 -28.92
N THR A 384 28.51 -3.22 -29.96
CA THR A 384 27.70 -2.04 -30.26
C THR A 384 26.25 -2.33 -29.86
N LEU A 385 25.77 -1.71 -28.79
CA LEU A 385 24.39 -1.79 -28.34
C LEU A 385 23.50 -0.87 -29.17
N LYS A 386 22.28 -1.31 -29.47
CA LYS A 386 21.31 -0.57 -30.29
C LYS A 386 19.90 -0.64 -29.68
N THR A 387 19.02 0.23 -30.14
CA THR A 387 17.58 0.11 -29.88
C THR A 387 17.09 -1.31 -30.23
N GLY A 388 16.36 -1.93 -29.30
CA GLY A 388 15.86 -3.30 -29.46
C GLY A 388 16.79 -4.39 -28.92
N ASP A 389 18.05 -4.10 -28.61
CA ASP A 389 18.91 -5.05 -27.92
C ASP A 389 18.50 -5.20 -26.44
N GLN A 390 18.77 -6.37 -25.86
CA GLN A 390 18.53 -6.59 -24.44
C GLN A 390 19.42 -5.66 -23.60
N VAL A 391 18.84 -5.05 -22.59
CA VAL A 391 19.56 -4.17 -21.65
C VAL A 391 20.58 -4.99 -20.85
N ILE A 392 21.81 -4.51 -20.85
CA ILE A 392 22.92 -5.01 -20.03
C ILE A 392 23.23 -3.93 -18.99
N PRO A 393 23.19 -4.22 -17.69
CA PRO A 393 23.49 -3.22 -16.64
C PRO A 393 25.00 -3.07 -16.36
N HIS A 394 25.38 -1.99 -15.72
CA HIS A 394 26.64 -1.92 -14.99
C HIS A 394 26.56 -2.69 -13.66
N GLU A 395 27.67 -3.09 -13.06
CA GLU A 395 27.71 -3.90 -11.84
C GLU A 395 26.92 -3.28 -10.66
N GLY A 396 26.91 -1.95 -10.52
CA GLY A 396 26.18 -1.24 -9.46
C GLY A 396 24.70 -0.99 -9.71
N ASP A 397 24.20 -1.21 -10.92
CA ASP A 397 22.83 -0.83 -11.32
C ASP A 397 21.73 -1.66 -10.61
N SER A 398 22.08 -2.86 -10.12
CA SER A 398 21.15 -3.77 -9.44
C SER A 398 20.60 -3.21 -8.11
N LEU A 399 21.10 -2.11 -7.60
CA LEU A 399 20.64 -1.53 -6.35
C LEU A 399 19.40 -0.64 -6.51
N ASN A 400 19.25 0.08 -7.62
CA ASN A 400 18.13 0.99 -7.82
C ASN A 400 17.78 1.27 -9.28
N VAL A 401 18.61 0.88 -10.24
CA VAL A 401 18.46 1.23 -11.66
C VAL A 401 17.93 0.07 -12.49
N PHE A 402 18.44 -1.14 -12.26
CA PHE A 402 18.08 -2.32 -13.04
C PHE A 402 18.04 -3.59 -12.18
N TYR A 403 16.84 -4.09 -11.89
CA TYR A 403 16.62 -5.34 -11.17
C TYR A 403 15.23 -5.93 -11.50
N PRO A 404 14.99 -7.24 -11.26
CA PRO A 404 13.66 -7.82 -11.38
C PRO A 404 12.65 -7.10 -10.47
N HIS A 405 11.49 -6.71 -11.04
CA HIS A 405 10.49 -5.94 -10.29
C HIS A 405 9.06 -6.33 -10.68
N PRO A 406 8.09 -6.21 -9.73
CA PRO A 406 6.69 -6.43 -10.04
C PRO A 406 6.16 -5.28 -10.90
N THR A 407 5.31 -5.62 -11.88
CA THR A 407 4.78 -4.64 -12.85
C THR A 407 3.43 -4.06 -12.44
N LYS A 408 2.80 -4.57 -11.39
CA LYS A 408 1.44 -4.22 -10.97
C LYS A 408 1.20 -2.71 -10.80
N TRP A 409 2.23 -1.97 -10.43
CA TRP A 409 2.16 -0.51 -10.22
C TRP A 409 2.70 0.31 -11.40
N GLY A 410 3.18 -0.34 -12.45
CA GLY A 410 3.63 0.36 -13.66
C GLY A 410 2.50 1.18 -14.29
N ALA A 411 2.80 2.41 -14.68
CA ALA A 411 1.91 3.28 -15.42
C ALA A 411 2.70 4.39 -16.11
N TYR A 412 2.27 4.79 -17.29
CA TYR A 412 2.88 5.85 -18.07
C TYR A 412 1.81 6.73 -18.70
N ASP A 413 1.98 8.04 -18.58
CA ASP A 413 1.14 9.04 -19.23
C ASP A 413 1.98 9.76 -20.29
N GLU A 414 1.60 9.63 -21.54
CA GLU A 414 2.30 10.25 -22.67
C GLU A 414 2.23 11.79 -22.61
N THR A 415 1.26 12.35 -21.91
CA THR A 415 1.10 13.80 -21.73
C THR A 415 1.92 14.34 -20.57
N ASP A 416 2.42 13.49 -19.68
CA ASP A 416 3.34 13.81 -18.60
C ASP A 416 4.53 12.82 -18.58
N ASP A 417 5.49 13.09 -19.45
CA ASP A 417 6.69 12.26 -19.63
C ASP A 417 7.52 12.14 -18.34
N PHE A 418 7.50 13.15 -17.49
CA PHE A 418 8.15 13.10 -16.19
C PHE A 418 7.37 12.24 -15.19
N GLY A 419 6.07 12.05 -15.39
CA GLY A 419 5.22 11.10 -14.69
C GLY A 419 4.90 11.46 -13.24
N TYR A 420 4.84 12.73 -12.88
CA TYR A 420 4.35 13.14 -11.55
C TYR A 420 2.85 12.92 -11.41
N ALA A 421 2.13 13.07 -12.50
CA ALA A 421 0.69 13.16 -12.53
C ALA A 421 0.01 11.87 -13.02
N VAL A 422 0.67 10.73 -12.96
CA VAL A 422 0.04 9.48 -13.36
C VAL A 422 -0.98 9.05 -12.33
N VAL A 423 -2.22 9.05 -12.73
CA VAL A 423 -3.37 8.61 -11.95
C VAL A 423 -3.71 7.21 -12.38
N LYS A 424 -3.45 6.25 -11.52
CA LYS A 424 -3.76 4.84 -11.76
C LYS A 424 -4.58 4.32 -10.59
N ASP A 425 -5.69 3.65 -10.91
CA ASP A 425 -6.51 2.99 -9.92
C ASP A 425 -5.72 1.93 -9.12
N TRP A 426 -6.12 1.71 -7.87
CA TRP A 426 -5.45 0.76 -6.99
C TRP A 426 -6.29 -0.48 -6.79
N PRO A 427 -5.75 -1.68 -7.04
CA PRO A 427 -6.36 -2.91 -6.58
C PRO A 427 -6.15 -3.00 -5.05
N VAL A 428 -7.22 -2.78 -4.28
CA VAL A 428 -7.17 -2.86 -2.82
C VAL A 428 -7.54 -4.25 -2.35
N MET A 429 -8.64 -4.79 -2.86
CA MET A 429 -9.13 -6.14 -2.54
C MET A 429 -9.53 -6.86 -3.81
N ARG A 430 -9.17 -8.12 -3.93
CA ARG A 430 -9.54 -8.96 -5.07
C ARG A 430 -9.75 -10.42 -4.65
N LEU A 431 -10.52 -11.14 -5.46
CA LEU A 431 -10.95 -12.51 -5.18
C LEU A 431 -9.79 -13.49 -4.90
N GLY A 432 -8.63 -13.26 -5.52
CA GLY A 432 -7.43 -14.07 -5.23
C GLY A 432 -7.04 -14.05 -3.76
N GLU A 433 -7.11 -12.88 -3.11
CA GLU A 433 -6.87 -12.78 -1.68
C GLU A 433 -7.97 -13.45 -0.85
N THR A 434 -9.23 -13.36 -1.28
CA THR A 434 -10.36 -14.00 -0.59
C THR A 434 -10.16 -15.51 -0.45
N TYR A 435 -9.68 -16.16 -1.52
CA TYR A 435 -9.33 -17.59 -1.46
C TYR A 435 -8.21 -17.86 -0.46
N LEU A 436 -7.20 -17.00 -0.38
CA LEU A 436 -6.08 -17.15 0.56
C LEU A 436 -6.50 -16.93 2.02
N LEU A 437 -7.40 -15.98 2.29
CA LEU A 437 -7.98 -15.78 3.62
C LEU A 437 -8.79 -17.02 4.04
N ARG A 438 -9.59 -17.59 3.13
CA ARG A 438 -10.35 -18.81 3.43
C ARG A 438 -9.45 -20.04 3.59
N ALA A 439 -8.42 -20.17 2.78
CA ALA A 439 -7.43 -21.24 2.92
C ALA A 439 -6.74 -21.20 4.29
N GLU A 440 -6.31 -20.00 4.74
CA GLU A 440 -5.72 -19.85 6.08
C GLU A 440 -6.72 -20.20 7.18
N ALA A 441 -7.96 -19.70 7.08
CA ALA A 441 -9.02 -20.00 8.05
C ALA A 441 -9.29 -21.51 8.17
N ARG A 442 -9.38 -22.21 7.06
CA ARG A 442 -9.57 -23.66 6.99
C ARG A 442 -8.38 -24.42 7.56
N PHE A 443 -7.16 -24.04 7.18
CA PHE A 443 -5.94 -24.61 7.74
C PHE A 443 -5.91 -24.47 9.26
N ARG A 444 -6.19 -23.28 9.79
CA ARG A 444 -6.21 -23.01 11.24
C ARG A 444 -7.28 -23.81 12.00
N GLN A 445 -8.32 -24.26 11.32
CA GLN A 445 -9.34 -25.18 11.86
C GLN A 445 -8.99 -26.66 11.69
N GLY A 446 -7.82 -27.00 11.13
CA GLY A 446 -7.41 -28.38 10.84
C GLY A 446 -8.00 -28.96 9.54
N ASN A 447 -8.72 -28.17 8.75
CA ASN A 447 -9.23 -28.56 7.44
C ASN A 447 -8.18 -28.30 6.35
N THR A 448 -7.09 -29.06 6.37
CA THR A 448 -5.98 -28.92 5.40
C THR A 448 -6.40 -29.25 3.97
N GLN A 449 -7.34 -30.18 3.77
CA GLN A 449 -7.87 -30.49 2.43
C GLN A 449 -8.62 -29.28 1.87
N GLY A 450 -9.51 -28.66 2.64
CA GLY A 450 -10.23 -27.47 2.20
C GLY A 450 -9.29 -26.28 1.93
N ALA A 451 -8.19 -26.18 2.67
CA ALA A 451 -7.15 -25.18 2.40
C ALA A 451 -6.42 -25.46 1.07
N ALA A 452 -6.05 -26.74 0.82
CA ALA A 452 -5.44 -27.16 -0.43
C ALA A 452 -6.37 -26.92 -1.65
N ASP A 453 -7.66 -27.16 -1.48
CA ASP A 453 -8.67 -26.92 -2.52
C ASP A 453 -8.71 -25.44 -2.90
N ASP A 454 -8.76 -24.52 -1.94
CA ASP A 454 -8.75 -23.08 -2.20
C ASP A 454 -7.45 -22.61 -2.87
N ILE A 455 -6.30 -23.10 -2.43
CA ILE A 455 -5.02 -22.80 -3.04
C ILE A 455 -4.95 -23.35 -4.47
N ASN A 456 -5.45 -24.55 -4.69
CA ASN A 456 -5.48 -25.15 -6.03
C ASN A 456 -6.34 -24.35 -7.02
N VAL A 457 -7.37 -23.65 -6.59
CA VAL A 457 -8.13 -22.74 -7.48
C VAL A 457 -7.23 -21.66 -8.06
N LEU A 458 -6.39 -21.04 -7.24
CA LEU A 458 -5.43 -20.01 -7.68
C LEU A 458 -4.33 -20.62 -8.56
N ARG A 459 -3.83 -21.79 -8.16
CA ARG A 459 -2.77 -22.49 -8.90
C ARG A 459 -3.28 -23.09 -10.21
N ASP A 460 -4.56 -23.44 -10.30
CA ASP A 460 -5.19 -23.86 -11.55
C ASP A 460 -5.21 -22.72 -12.57
N ARG A 461 -5.50 -21.50 -12.12
CA ARG A 461 -5.35 -20.30 -12.94
C ARG A 461 -3.88 -20.04 -13.29
N ALA A 462 -2.99 -20.06 -12.31
CA ALA A 462 -1.58 -19.69 -12.48
C ALA A 462 -0.80 -20.61 -13.43
N PHE A 463 -1.14 -21.89 -13.45
CA PHE A 463 -0.48 -22.92 -14.30
C PHE A 463 -1.32 -23.36 -15.50
N LYS A 464 -2.46 -22.70 -15.78
CA LYS A 464 -3.40 -23.08 -16.83
C LYS A 464 -2.71 -23.40 -18.15
N ASP A 465 -1.92 -22.47 -18.66
CA ASP A 465 -1.27 -22.62 -19.97
C ASP A 465 -0.11 -23.62 -19.93
N TYR A 466 0.63 -23.65 -18.83
CA TYR A 466 1.78 -24.54 -18.70
C TYR A 466 1.38 -26.02 -18.57
N ARG A 467 0.18 -26.32 -18.07
CA ARG A 467 -0.34 -27.68 -17.97
C ARG A 467 -0.58 -28.37 -19.31
N ALA A 468 -0.64 -27.62 -20.39
CA ALA A 468 -0.66 -28.19 -21.72
C ALA A 468 0.60 -29.03 -22.03
N VAL A 469 1.74 -28.68 -21.43
CA VAL A 469 3.03 -29.36 -21.61
C VAL A 469 3.51 -30.13 -20.37
N ALA A 470 2.96 -29.80 -19.20
CA ALA A 470 3.29 -30.43 -17.92
C ALA A 470 2.00 -30.68 -17.10
N PRO A 471 1.22 -31.73 -17.42
CA PRO A 471 0.01 -32.05 -16.69
C PRO A 471 0.26 -32.19 -15.19
N GLY A 472 -0.59 -31.58 -14.36
CA GLY A 472 -0.43 -31.58 -12.90
C GLY A 472 0.52 -30.54 -12.33
N ALA A 473 1.21 -29.74 -13.17
CA ALA A 473 2.06 -28.66 -12.70
C ALA A 473 1.30 -27.73 -11.75
N GLY A 474 1.96 -27.37 -10.65
CA GLY A 474 1.42 -26.49 -9.63
C GLY A 474 0.32 -27.07 -8.74
N LYS A 475 -0.10 -28.33 -8.89
CA LYS A 475 -1.05 -28.96 -7.97
C LYS A 475 -0.39 -29.23 -6.61
N VAL A 476 -1.16 -29.00 -5.55
CA VAL A 476 -0.76 -29.27 -4.17
C VAL A 476 -1.75 -30.18 -3.47
N THR A 477 -1.25 -30.96 -2.54
CA THR A 477 -2.01 -31.91 -1.71
C THR A 477 -2.13 -31.40 -0.27
N ALA A 478 -3.06 -31.92 0.49
CA ALA A 478 -3.34 -31.47 1.86
C ALA A 478 -2.12 -31.58 2.81
N ASP A 479 -1.26 -32.58 2.60
CA ASP A 479 -0.05 -32.81 3.39
C ASP A 479 1.07 -31.79 3.13
N GLN A 480 0.98 -31.02 2.04
CA GLN A 480 1.91 -29.95 1.71
C GLN A 480 1.49 -28.60 2.31
N ILE A 481 0.28 -28.52 2.89
CA ILE A 481 -0.25 -27.26 3.39
C ILE A 481 0.15 -27.04 4.84
N ASP A 482 0.96 -26.04 5.05
CA ASP A 482 1.27 -25.43 6.33
C ASP A 482 1.17 -23.89 6.22
N ILE A 483 1.47 -23.19 7.30
CA ILE A 483 1.39 -21.73 7.31
C ILE A 483 2.42 -21.10 6.37
N ASP A 484 3.60 -21.67 6.25
CA ASP A 484 4.65 -21.16 5.38
C ASP A 484 4.26 -21.31 3.91
N PHE A 485 3.64 -22.44 3.52
CA PHE A 485 3.12 -22.64 2.18
C PHE A 485 2.03 -21.59 1.83
N ILE A 486 1.10 -21.34 2.77
CA ILE A 486 0.04 -20.32 2.60
C ILE A 486 0.66 -18.92 2.45
N LEU A 487 1.65 -18.58 3.25
CA LEU A 487 2.37 -17.31 3.18
C LEU A 487 3.16 -17.16 1.88
N ASP A 488 3.73 -18.26 1.37
CA ASP A 488 4.38 -18.28 0.06
C ASP A 488 3.38 -18.07 -1.07
N GLU A 489 2.21 -18.71 -0.99
CA GLU A 489 1.16 -18.51 -1.99
C GLU A 489 0.60 -17.08 -1.94
N ARG A 490 0.46 -16.49 -0.75
CA ARG A 490 0.15 -15.05 -0.60
C ARG A 490 1.23 -14.19 -1.24
N ALA A 491 2.51 -14.48 -1.03
CA ALA A 491 3.60 -13.74 -1.66
C ALA A 491 3.58 -13.86 -3.19
N ARG A 492 3.29 -15.06 -3.76
CA ARG A 492 3.15 -15.26 -5.22
C ARG A 492 2.00 -14.43 -5.79
N GLU A 493 0.88 -14.44 -5.10
CA GLU A 493 -0.36 -13.81 -5.57
C GLU A 493 -0.38 -12.29 -5.33
N LEU A 494 0.07 -11.84 -4.16
CA LEU A 494 -0.14 -10.48 -3.66
C LEU A 494 1.13 -9.65 -3.57
N ILE A 495 2.22 -10.06 -4.23
CA ILE A 495 3.46 -9.29 -4.24
C ILE A 495 3.17 -7.82 -4.59
N SER A 496 3.68 -6.89 -3.81
CA SER A 496 3.50 -5.44 -3.90
C SER A 496 2.06 -4.91 -3.66
N GLU A 497 1.07 -5.76 -3.42
CA GLU A 497 -0.30 -5.36 -3.11
C GLU A 497 -0.56 -5.34 -1.59
N GLU A 498 -0.25 -6.45 -0.88
CA GLU A 498 -0.55 -6.57 0.55
C GLU A 498 0.41 -5.76 1.45
N ASN A 499 -0.05 -5.38 2.65
CA ASN A 499 0.85 -4.98 3.72
C ASN A 499 1.51 -6.24 4.31
N ARG A 500 2.68 -6.61 3.76
CA ARG A 500 3.37 -7.85 4.13
C ARG A 500 3.78 -7.89 5.60
N ARG A 501 4.24 -6.77 6.16
CA ARG A 501 4.59 -6.69 7.58
C ARG A 501 3.39 -7.03 8.46
N MET A 502 2.24 -6.45 8.19
CA MET A 502 1.01 -6.72 8.93
C MET A 502 0.62 -8.21 8.86
N THR A 503 0.70 -8.82 7.68
CA THR A 503 0.45 -10.25 7.50
C THR A 503 1.38 -11.10 8.36
N LEU A 504 2.69 -10.82 8.35
CA LEU A 504 3.67 -11.60 9.11
C LEU A 504 3.55 -11.39 10.62
N VAL A 505 3.19 -10.19 11.06
CA VAL A 505 2.93 -9.90 12.48
C VAL A 505 1.68 -10.65 12.95
N ARG A 506 0.53 -10.54 12.23
CA ARG A 506 -0.72 -11.19 12.65
C ARG A 506 -0.65 -12.72 12.66
N THR A 507 0.21 -13.29 11.81
CA THR A 507 0.42 -14.75 11.75
C THR A 507 1.50 -15.24 12.72
N ASN A 508 2.16 -14.32 13.44
CA ASN A 508 3.28 -14.57 14.35
C ASN A 508 4.48 -15.26 13.65
N THR A 509 4.77 -14.85 12.41
CA THR A 509 5.81 -15.47 11.58
C THR A 509 6.91 -14.48 11.15
N LEU A 510 6.82 -13.21 11.53
CA LEU A 510 7.77 -12.18 11.07
C LEU A 510 9.23 -12.58 11.33
N ALA A 511 9.55 -13.07 12.54
CA ALA A 511 10.91 -13.43 12.95
C ALA A 511 11.53 -14.55 12.08
N GLU A 512 10.73 -15.53 11.68
CA GLU A 512 11.21 -16.65 10.86
C GLU A 512 11.23 -16.26 9.38
N ARG A 513 10.21 -15.53 8.92
CA ARG A 513 10.05 -15.19 7.51
C ARG A 513 11.10 -14.20 7.00
N ILE A 514 11.53 -13.24 7.81
CA ILE A 514 12.60 -12.30 7.39
C ILE A 514 13.93 -13.02 7.09
N LYS A 515 14.18 -14.18 7.66
CA LYS A 515 15.37 -15.01 7.39
C LYS A 515 15.43 -15.53 5.95
N LEU A 516 14.29 -15.60 5.27
CA LEU A 516 14.20 -15.97 3.85
C LEU A 516 14.69 -14.85 2.92
N ASN A 517 14.75 -13.60 3.41
CA ASN A 517 15.21 -12.48 2.60
C ASN A 517 16.72 -12.61 2.34
N GLY A 518 17.11 -12.89 1.09
CA GLY A 518 18.50 -13.11 0.73
C GLY A 518 19.41 -11.88 0.88
N ASP A 519 18.86 -10.70 1.21
CA ASP A 519 19.66 -9.52 1.55
C ASP A 519 20.18 -9.54 3.01
N MET A 520 19.93 -10.60 3.75
CA MET A 520 20.61 -10.92 5.01
C MET A 520 21.94 -11.68 4.79
N GLU A 521 22.17 -12.17 3.58
CA GLU A 521 23.38 -12.92 3.24
C GLU A 521 24.63 -12.03 3.22
N PRO A 522 25.81 -12.55 3.60
CA PRO A 522 27.05 -11.78 3.60
C PRO A 522 27.45 -11.17 2.23
N ALA A 523 26.94 -11.75 1.14
CA ALA A 523 27.17 -11.26 -0.22
C ALA A 523 26.30 -10.04 -0.59
N ALA A 524 25.29 -9.70 0.23
CA ALA A 524 24.50 -8.49 -0.01
C ALA A 524 25.33 -7.23 0.22
N PRO A 525 25.07 -6.12 -0.51
CA PRO A 525 25.75 -4.86 -0.26
C PRO A 525 25.56 -4.43 1.20
N SER A 526 26.67 -4.17 1.91
CA SER A 526 26.69 -3.97 3.37
C SER A 526 25.73 -2.88 3.88
N ASN A 527 25.47 -1.86 3.06
CA ASN A 527 24.55 -0.76 3.38
C ASN A 527 23.07 -1.10 3.14
N LYS A 528 22.76 -2.31 2.66
CA LYS A 528 21.42 -2.78 2.32
C LYS A 528 21.03 -4.09 3.03
N VAL A 529 21.85 -4.52 3.99
CA VAL A 529 21.61 -5.77 4.74
C VAL A 529 20.59 -5.54 5.85
N ILE A 530 19.68 -6.51 6.02
CA ILE A 530 18.74 -6.54 7.15
C ILE A 530 19.50 -6.95 8.42
N THR A 531 19.45 -6.10 9.46
CA THR A 531 20.21 -6.29 10.69
C THR A 531 19.41 -5.95 11.95
N GLY A 532 19.84 -6.50 13.09
CA GLY A 532 19.38 -6.06 14.42
C GLY A 532 17.96 -6.42 14.79
N PHE A 533 17.29 -7.35 14.10
CA PHE A 533 15.95 -7.78 14.47
C PHE A 533 15.97 -8.58 15.78
N ASP A 534 15.17 -8.14 16.75
CA ASP A 534 14.85 -8.87 17.98
C ASP A 534 13.33 -9.04 18.05
N ALA A 535 12.86 -10.28 18.11
CA ALA A 535 11.43 -10.60 18.11
C ALA A 535 10.69 -10.08 19.34
N ASN A 536 11.38 -9.91 20.48
CA ASN A 536 10.77 -9.38 21.70
C ASN A 536 10.52 -7.86 21.64
N ILE A 537 11.19 -7.17 20.73
CA ILE A 537 11.09 -5.72 20.54
C ILE A 537 10.36 -5.41 19.24
N HIS A 538 10.90 -5.90 18.11
CA HIS A 538 10.56 -5.40 16.77
C HIS A 538 9.34 -6.07 16.13
N THR A 539 8.67 -7.00 16.85
CA THR A 539 7.38 -7.55 16.40
C THR A 539 6.29 -6.47 16.42
N LEU A 540 6.31 -5.60 17.43
CA LEU A 540 5.45 -4.42 17.51
C LEU A 540 6.25 -3.15 17.20
N LEU A 541 5.57 -2.12 16.73
CA LEU A 541 6.15 -0.79 16.52
C LEU A 541 6.15 0.02 17.83
N PRO A 542 7.08 0.98 17.98
CA PRO A 542 7.05 1.89 19.13
C PRO A 542 5.84 2.83 19.07
N ILE A 543 5.26 3.16 20.22
CA ILE A 543 4.32 4.29 20.32
C ILE A 543 5.10 5.57 20.00
N PRO A 544 4.61 6.47 19.13
CA PRO A 544 5.33 7.69 18.80
C PRO A 544 5.65 8.53 20.05
N LEU A 545 6.90 8.99 20.15
CA LEU A 545 7.35 9.75 21.33
C LEU A 545 6.54 11.02 21.54
N THR A 546 6.12 11.69 20.49
CA THR A 546 5.28 12.88 20.54
C THR A 546 3.94 12.62 21.23
N GLU A 547 3.33 11.46 20.97
CA GLU A 547 2.05 11.09 21.58
C GLU A 547 2.21 10.89 23.11
N ILE A 548 3.29 10.23 23.52
CA ILE A 548 3.61 10.03 24.94
C ILE A 548 3.86 11.38 25.62
N GLN A 549 4.62 12.28 24.99
CA GLN A 549 4.96 13.59 25.55
C GLN A 549 3.77 14.55 25.65
N LEU A 550 2.84 14.47 24.69
CA LEU A 550 1.62 15.31 24.70
C LEU A 550 0.56 14.78 25.68
N ASN A 551 0.62 13.53 26.07
CA ASN A 551 -0.36 12.87 26.94
C ASN A 551 -0.02 13.10 28.43
N LYS A 552 -0.21 14.34 28.92
CA LYS A 552 0.26 14.79 30.22
C LYS A 552 -0.51 14.22 31.41
N ASP A 553 -1.79 13.91 31.22
CA ASP A 553 -2.75 13.57 32.26
C ASP A 553 -3.09 12.07 32.27
N GLY A 554 -2.53 11.30 31.35
CA GLY A 554 -2.71 9.85 31.20
C GLY A 554 -1.39 9.09 31.13
N ASP A 555 -1.45 7.77 31.36
CA ASP A 555 -0.29 6.87 31.32
C ASP A 555 -0.25 6.12 29.96
N LEU A 556 0.26 6.77 28.93
CA LEU A 556 0.48 6.16 27.62
C LEU A 556 1.87 5.48 27.58
N LYS A 557 1.92 4.23 28.04
CA LYS A 557 3.18 3.47 28.14
C LYS A 557 3.72 3.08 26.78
N GLN A 558 5.05 3.09 26.67
CA GLN A 558 5.77 2.60 25.50
C GLN A 558 5.69 1.06 25.38
N ASN A 559 5.86 0.54 24.18
CA ASN A 559 6.08 -0.89 23.96
C ASN A 559 7.45 -1.32 24.50
N PRO A 560 7.57 -2.55 25.02
CA PRO A 560 8.83 -3.04 25.59
C PRO A 560 10.01 -2.93 24.63
N GLY A 561 11.14 -2.45 25.10
CA GLY A 561 12.39 -2.35 24.35
C GLY A 561 12.62 -1.02 23.59
N TYR A 562 11.62 -0.12 23.60
CA TYR A 562 11.74 1.20 22.97
C TYR A 562 11.84 2.34 23.98
#